data_1193e5ef48115c03ea0cdfdf4985cb39
#
_entry.id   1193e5ef48115c03ea0cdfdf4985cb39
#
_cell.length_a   1.000
_cell.length_b   1.000
_cell.length_c   1.000
_cell.angle_alpha   90.00
_cell.angle_beta   90.00
_cell.angle_gamma   90.00
#
_symmetry.space_group_name_H-M   'P 1'
#
loop_
_entity.id
_entity.type
_entity.pdbx_description
1 polymer ?
#
loop_
_entity_poly.entity_id
_entity_poly.type
_entity_poly.pdbx_seq_one_letter_code
_entity_poly.pdbx_strand_id
1 'polypeptide(L)'
;MALLRDVLKVAGRDRWRKMSRYTVHMSVGGAFCSRKCGSAQLKDLVVEGSTGQQWLEINGFCGVDQRALYRPDRVVLEGADGQLLKERKGPPQELRQRLRASMWDELQLAYYCGYSIWNYLAVPFVFAEPDVTMEELERERVHAGTWRRLRLRFPPRVVTHSAEQTFYFDRDGFLRRIDYTSENEDTRIAQLFSGHQRFSGILIPTLSRSLPIARDGRLPAKSSLVDIEIFDVVFA
;
A
#
# COMPACT_ATOMS: atom_id res chain seq x y z
N MET A 1 -10.89 -5.10 -21.17
CA MET A 1 -11.89 -4.96 -20.10
C MET A 1 -12.23 -3.48 -19.91
N ALA A 2 -13.53 -3.12 -19.94
CA ALA A 2 -13.94 -1.70 -19.93
C ALA A 2 -13.61 -1.01 -18.60
N LEU A 3 -13.91 -1.66 -17.47
CA LEU A 3 -13.66 -1.08 -16.12
C LEU A 3 -12.18 -0.72 -15.92
N LEU A 4 -11.25 -1.60 -16.26
CA LEU A 4 -9.82 -1.31 -16.13
C LEU A 4 -9.41 -0.03 -16.87
N ARG A 5 -9.87 0.09 -18.14
CA ARG A 5 -9.57 1.26 -18.97
C ARG A 5 -10.12 2.54 -18.33
N ASP A 6 -11.36 2.50 -17.84
CA ASP A 6 -12.03 3.64 -17.23
C ASP A 6 -11.30 4.09 -15.94
N VAL A 7 -10.98 3.14 -15.06
CA VAL A 7 -10.24 3.37 -13.82
C VAL A 7 -8.85 3.93 -14.07
N LEU A 8 -8.09 3.36 -15.01
CA LEU A 8 -6.75 3.86 -15.36
C LEU A 8 -6.80 5.28 -15.95
N LYS A 9 -7.82 5.57 -16.77
CA LYS A 9 -8.02 6.92 -17.31
C LYS A 9 -8.32 7.93 -16.19
N VAL A 10 -9.25 7.59 -15.28
CA VAL A 10 -9.61 8.44 -14.13
C VAL A 10 -8.41 8.66 -13.22
N ALA A 11 -7.60 7.63 -12.97
CA ALA A 11 -6.41 7.72 -12.14
C ALA A 11 -5.29 8.57 -12.75
N GLY A 12 -5.30 8.85 -14.06
CA GLY A 12 -4.28 9.65 -14.71
C GLY A 12 -3.12 8.84 -15.31
N ARG A 13 -3.41 7.66 -15.89
CA ARG A 13 -2.41 6.74 -16.46
C ARG A 13 -1.40 7.41 -17.38
N ASP A 14 -1.84 8.33 -18.25
CA ASP A 14 -0.95 8.97 -19.23
C ASP A 14 0.06 9.91 -18.54
N ARG A 15 -0.28 10.44 -17.39
CA ARG A 15 0.64 11.21 -16.54
C ARG A 15 1.58 10.27 -15.79
N TRP A 16 1.04 9.24 -15.12
CA TRP A 16 1.84 8.25 -14.41
C TRP A 16 2.97 7.65 -15.27
N ARG A 17 2.67 7.28 -16.51
CA ARG A 17 3.64 6.70 -17.45
C ARG A 17 4.80 7.62 -17.84
N LYS A 18 4.65 8.93 -17.62
CA LYS A 18 5.69 9.93 -17.88
C LYS A 18 6.56 10.20 -16.66
N MET A 19 6.15 9.75 -15.50
CA MET A 19 6.87 9.93 -14.24
C MET A 19 7.74 8.71 -13.98
N SER A 20 8.91 8.92 -13.42
CA SER A 20 9.84 7.87 -13.02
C SER A 20 9.94 7.72 -11.51
N ARG A 21 9.69 8.79 -10.78
CA ARG A 21 9.81 8.89 -9.33
C ARG A 21 8.66 9.70 -8.73
N TYR A 22 8.51 9.53 -7.43
CA TYR A 22 7.66 10.38 -6.60
C TYR A 22 8.30 10.61 -5.23
N THR A 23 7.94 11.73 -4.61
CA THR A 23 8.21 12.02 -3.20
C THR A 23 6.86 12.26 -2.53
N VAL A 24 6.62 11.60 -1.40
CA VAL A 24 5.37 11.67 -0.63
C VAL A 24 5.67 12.08 0.80
N HIS A 25 4.95 13.09 1.30
CA HIS A 25 4.92 13.41 2.72
C HIS A 25 3.69 12.78 3.35
N MET A 26 3.89 11.90 4.35
CA MET A 26 2.83 11.08 4.90
C MET A 26 3.05 10.66 6.35
N SER A 27 1.98 10.21 7.00
CA SER A 27 2.03 9.55 8.29
C SER A 27 1.32 8.20 8.24
N VAL A 28 1.83 7.24 9.00
CA VAL A 28 1.22 5.91 9.18
C VAL A 28 0.97 5.67 10.66
N GLY A 29 -0.24 5.25 10.99
CA GLY A 29 -0.68 4.97 12.36
C GLY A 29 -1.55 3.73 12.46
N GLY A 30 -2.26 3.59 13.58
CA GLY A 30 -3.22 2.52 13.83
C GLY A 30 -2.75 1.45 14.81
N ALA A 31 -3.70 0.64 15.27
CA ALA A 31 -3.48 -0.35 16.32
C ALA A 31 -2.49 -1.46 15.95
N PHE A 32 -2.39 -1.78 14.67
CA PHE A 32 -1.47 -2.81 14.17
C PHE A 32 -0.01 -2.37 14.31
N CYS A 33 0.29 -1.13 13.90
CA CYS A 33 1.63 -0.56 14.05
C CYS A 33 2.06 -0.55 15.52
N SER A 34 1.20 -0.05 16.42
CA SER A 34 1.50 -0.03 17.85
C SER A 34 1.74 -1.44 18.44
N ARG A 35 0.96 -2.43 18.01
CA ARG A 35 1.08 -3.82 18.49
C ARG A 35 2.34 -4.51 17.98
N LYS A 36 2.73 -4.31 16.71
CA LYS A 36 3.86 -5.01 16.08
C LYS A 36 5.20 -4.34 16.34
N CYS A 37 5.22 -3.04 16.49
CA CYS A 37 6.43 -2.22 16.46
C CYS A 37 6.70 -1.46 17.77
N GLY A 38 5.85 -1.65 18.77
CA GLY A 38 6.00 -0.94 20.07
C GLY A 38 5.88 0.58 19.88
N SER A 39 6.90 1.32 20.33
CA SER A 39 6.93 2.78 20.28
C SER A 39 7.43 3.38 18.95
N ALA A 40 7.64 2.57 17.92
CA ALA A 40 8.12 3.08 16.63
C ALA A 40 7.14 4.13 16.08
N GLN A 41 7.66 5.32 15.82
CA GLN A 41 6.89 6.41 15.24
C GLN A 41 7.06 6.41 13.73
N LEU A 42 5.93 6.35 13.01
CA LEU A 42 5.86 6.43 11.55
C LEU A 42 5.09 7.70 11.16
N LYS A 43 5.47 8.83 11.78
CA LYS A 43 4.89 10.15 11.55
C LYS A 43 5.86 11.03 10.79
N ASP A 44 5.29 11.92 9.98
CA ASP A 44 6.04 12.90 9.19
C ASP A 44 7.15 12.28 8.33
N LEU A 45 6.82 11.13 7.72
CA LEU A 45 7.72 10.42 6.82
C LEU A 45 7.81 11.13 5.48
N VAL A 46 9.02 11.23 4.95
CA VAL A 46 9.28 11.61 3.57
C VAL A 46 9.69 10.35 2.81
N VAL A 47 8.82 9.91 1.91
CA VAL A 47 8.99 8.67 1.15
C VAL A 47 9.31 8.99 -0.30
N GLU A 48 10.45 8.53 -0.79
CA GLU A 48 10.80 8.57 -2.20
C GLU A 48 10.61 7.18 -2.81
N GLY A 49 10.12 7.12 -4.06
CA GLY A 49 9.86 5.84 -4.70
C GLY A 49 9.86 5.91 -6.22
N SER A 50 9.88 4.74 -6.83
CA SER A 50 9.79 4.57 -8.28
C SER A 50 8.35 4.23 -8.70
N THR A 51 7.91 4.84 -9.80
CA THR A 51 6.61 4.52 -10.42
C THR A 51 6.60 3.16 -11.10
N GLY A 52 7.76 2.68 -11.57
CA GLY A 52 7.88 1.46 -12.38
C GLY A 52 8.49 0.25 -11.66
N GLN A 53 9.01 0.41 -10.45
CA GLN A 53 9.67 -0.67 -9.72
C GLN A 53 9.30 -0.61 -8.24
N GLN A 54 9.17 -1.76 -7.60
CA GLN A 54 9.00 -1.83 -6.14
C GLN A 54 10.30 -1.43 -5.44
N TRP A 55 10.49 -0.14 -5.30
CA TRP A 55 11.60 0.48 -4.61
C TRP A 55 11.13 1.72 -3.85
N LEU A 56 11.52 1.80 -2.59
CA LEU A 56 11.28 2.96 -1.72
C LEU A 56 12.49 3.29 -0.87
N GLU A 57 12.62 4.57 -0.59
CA GLU A 57 13.40 5.13 0.50
C GLU A 57 12.43 5.85 1.44
N ILE A 58 12.49 5.57 2.74
CA ILE A 58 11.62 6.14 3.76
C ILE A 58 12.50 6.90 4.74
N ASN A 59 12.54 8.22 4.65
CA ASN A 59 13.26 9.09 5.55
C ASN A 59 12.43 9.37 6.81
N GLY A 60 13.08 9.48 7.97
CA GLY A 60 12.42 9.60 9.28
C GLY A 60 11.91 8.27 9.83
N PHE A 61 12.39 7.14 9.31
CA PHE A 61 11.94 5.80 9.70
C PHE A 61 12.45 5.38 11.07
N CYS A 62 11.54 5.19 12.02
CA CYS A 62 11.85 4.86 13.44
C CYS A 62 12.72 5.90 14.16
N GLY A 63 12.99 7.05 13.55
CA GLY A 63 13.78 8.15 14.12
C GLY A 63 14.15 9.14 13.05
N VAL A 64 14.32 10.42 13.44
CA VAL A 64 14.60 11.51 12.49
C VAL A 64 15.92 11.33 11.73
N ASP A 65 16.88 10.63 12.32
CA ASP A 65 18.22 10.42 11.78
C ASP A 65 18.39 9.05 11.12
N GLN A 66 17.27 8.39 10.79
CA GLN A 66 17.29 7.08 10.15
C GLN A 66 16.47 7.08 8.87
N ARG A 67 16.91 6.24 7.91
CA ARG A 67 16.15 5.92 6.71
C ARG A 67 16.08 4.43 6.47
N ALA A 68 14.98 3.99 5.88
CA ALA A 68 14.81 2.63 5.42
C ALA A 68 14.79 2.57 3.89
N LEU A 69 15.56 1.64 3.33
CA LEU A 69 15.55 1.34 1.90
C LEU A 69 14.88 -0.01 1.68
N TYR A 70 13.91 -0.04 0.79
CA TYR A 70 13.13 -1.22 0.45
C TYR A 70 13.29 -1.62 -1.02
N ARG A 71 13.50 -2.91 -1.23
CA ARG A 71 13.30 -3.66 -2.49
C ARG A 71 12.65 -5.01 -2.17
N PRO A 72 12.01 -5.69 -3.14
CA PRO A 72 11.38 -6.99 -2.90
C PRO A 72 12.27 -8.04 -2.22
N ASP A 73 13.55 -8.04 -2.52
CA ASP A 73 14.56 -8.99 -2.07
C ASP A 73 15.52 -8.44 -1.01
N ARG A 74 15.33 -7.16 -0.61
CA ARG A 74 16.28 -6.49 0.28
C ARG A 74 15.62 -5.37 1.08
N VAL A 75 15.97 -5.29 2.35
CA VAL A 75 15.65 -4.15 3.20
C VAL A 75 16.90 -3.71 3.99
N VAL A 76 17.10 -2.40 4.09
CA VAL A 76 18.26 -1.79 4.73
C VAL A 76 17.80 -0.68 5.65
N LEU A 77 18.48 -0.52 6.79
CA LEU A 77 18.40 0.66 7.63
C LEU A 77 19.75 1.38 7.62
N GLU A 78 19.72 2.66 7.37
CA GLU A 78 20.90 3.53 7.35
C GLU A 78 20.70 4.71 8.31
N GLY A 79 21.82 5.19 8.87
CA GLY A 79 21.86 6.46 9.58
C GLY A 79 21.80 7.65 8.63
N ALA A 80 21.63 8.87 9.18
CA ALA A 80 21.57 10.11 8.40
C ALA A 80 22.84 10.36 7.55
N ASP A 81 23.98 9.86 8.01
CA ASP A 81 25.27 9.93 7.32
C ASP A 81 25.45 8.87 6.23
N GLY A 82 24.43 8.01 6.00
CA GLY A 82 24.48 6.90 5.07
C GLY A 82 25.19 5.65 5.61
N GLN A 83 25.56 5.64 6.92
CA GLN A 83 26.14 4.45 7.52
C GLN A 83 25.11 3.31 7.56
N LEU A 84 25.54 2.14 7.10
CA LEU A 84 24.72 0.91 7.21
C LEU A 84 24.57 0.52 8.68
N LEU A 85 23.33 0.53 9.17
CA LEU A 85 22.98 0.09 10.52
C LEU A 85 22.59 -1.38 10.55
N LYS A 86 21.64 -1.78 9.66
CA LYS A 86 21.11 -3.14 9.59
C LYS A 86 20.75 -3.48 8.15
N GLU A 87 20.88 -4.73 7.79
CA GLU A 87 20.48 -5.23 6.45
C GLU A 87 19.86 -6.62 6.55
N ARG A 88 18.90 -6.88 5.68
CA ARG A 88 18.36 -8.23 5.44
C ARG A 88 18.11 -8.42 3.95
N LYS A 89 18.64 -9.53 3.43
CA LYS A 89 18.46 -10.00 2.05
C LYS A 89 17.78 -11.36 2.06
N GLY A 90 17.11 -11.67 0.99
CA GLY A 90 16.53 -12.99 0.76
C GLY A 90 15.39 -12.94 -0.26
N PRO A 91 14.94 -14.11 -0.72
CA PRO A 91 13.78 -14.19 -1.60
C PRO A 91 12.55 -13.51 -0.95
N PRO A 92 11.68 -12.85 -1.73
CA PRO A 92 10.51 -12.17 -1.18
C PRO A 92 9.61 -13.05 -0.31
N GLN A 93 9.51 -14.33 -0.61
CA GLN A 93 8.74 -15.31 0.17
C GLN A 93 9.29 -15.47 1.59
N GLU A 94 10.60 -15.61 1.76
CA GLU A 94 11.24 -15.74 3.07
C GLU A 94 11.10 -14.45 3.89
N LEU A 95 11.29 -13.29 3.27
CA LEU A 95 11.13 -12.01 3.93
C LEU A 95 9.69 -11.81 4.41
N ARG A 96 8.69 -12.19 3.61
CA ARG A 96 7.27 -12.16 4.01
C ARG A 96 6.94 -13.16 5.13
N GLN A 97 7.50 -14.37 5.11
CA GLN A 97 7.27 -15.35 6.18
C GLN A 97 7.70 -14.84 7.56
N ARG A 98 8.75 -14.03 7.62
CA ARG A 98 9.20 -13.40 8.87
C ARG A 98 8.17 -12.42 9.45
N LEU A 99 7.27 -11.87 8.64
CA LEU A 99 6.19 -10.97 9.10
C LEU A 99 5.10 -11.70 9.92
N ARG A 100 5.13 -13.02 10.00
CA ARG A 100 4.24 -13.81 10.88
C ARG A 100 4.64 -13.75 12.36
N ALA A 101 5.82 -13.23 12.70
CA ALA A 101 6.25 -13.06 14.08
C ALA A 101 5.28 -12.18 14.87
N SER A 102 5.11 -12.46 16.16
CA SER A 102 4.23 -11.69 17.05
C SER A 102 4.71 -10.25 17.23
N MET A 103 6.03 -10.08 17.40
CA MET A 103 6.70 -8.76 17.43
C MET A 103 7.64 -8.64 16.23
N TRP A 104 7.76 -7.44 15.70
CA TRP A 104 8.64 -7.14 14.57
C TRP A 104 9.87 -6.37 15.01
N ASP A 105 11.00 -6.73 14.42
CA ASP A 105 12.16 -5.86 14.42
C ASP A 105 11.98 -4.72 13.38
N GLU A 106 12.88 -3.77 13.39
CA GLU A 106 12.83 -2.60 12.51
C GLU A 106 12.93 -2.99 11.02
N LEU A 107 13.68 -4.05 10.67
CA LEU A 107 13.77 -4.53 9.29
C LEU A 107 12.47 -5.18 8.80
N GLN A 108 11.76 -5.90 9.68
CA GLN A 108 10.43 -6.44 9.35
C GLN A 108 9.43 -5.30 9.15
N LEU A 109 9.46 -4.28 10.01
CA LEU A 109 8.61 -3.10 9.87
C LEU A 109 8.93 -2.36 8.57
N ALA A 110 10.21 -2.11 8.27
CA ALA A 110 10.64 -1.45 7.05
C ALA A 110 10.22 -2.21 5.78
N TYR A 111 10.33 -3.53 5.80
CA TYR A 111 9.89 -4.37 4.70
C TYR A 111 8.37 -4.29 4.48
N TYR A 112 7.58 -4.36 5.57
CA TYR A 112 6.13 -4.23 5.51
C TYR A 112 5.70 -2.86 5.00
N CYS A 113 6.25 -1.77 5.55
CA CYS A 113 5.98 -0.40 5.11
C CYS A 113 6.35 -0.22 3.63
N GLY A 114 7.52 -0.74 3.24
CA GLY A 114 8.03 -0.60 1.88
C GLY A 114 7.06 -1.13 0.82
N TYR A 115 6.66 -2.40 0.90
CA TYR A 115 5.74 -2.93 -0.10
C TYR A 115 4.33 -2.36 0.04
N SER A 116 3.88 -2.05 1.26
CA SER A 116 2.54 -1.52 1.49
C SER A 116 2.36 -0.13 0.90
N ILE A 117 3.30 0.78 1.16
CA ILE A 117 3.28 2.15 0.64
C ILE A 117 3.42 2.15 -0.88
N TRP A 118 4.35 1.34 -1.43
CA TRP A 118 4.50 1.25 -2.87
C TRP A 118 3.21 0.79 -3.55
N ASN A 119 2.58 -0.29 -3.06
CA ASN A 119 1.31 -0.79 -3.60
C ASN A 119 0.20 0.26 -3.49
N TYR A 120 0.14 0.98 -2.38
CA TYR A 120 -0.84 2.06 -2.17
C TYR A 120 -0.77 3.12 -3.29
N LEU A 121 0.43 3.56 -3.63
CA LEU A 121 0.66 4.61 -4.64
C LEU A 121 0.59 4.06 -6.08
N ALA A 122 1.00 2.81 -6.31
CA ALA A 122 1.00 2.19 -7.62
C ALA A 122 -0.38 1.72 -8.10
N VAL A 123 -1.39 1.61 -7.20
CA VAL A 123 -2.76 1.27 -7.57
C VAL A 123 -3.47 2.50 -8.17
N PRO A 124 -4.14 2.38 -9.32
CA PRO A 124 -4.43 1.16 -10.09
C PRO A 124 -3.42 0.86 -11.22
N PHE A 125 -2.31 1.59 -11.33
CA PHE A 125 -1.39 1.50 -12.47
C PHE A 125 -0.73 0.12 -12.59
N VAL A 126 -0.43 -0.50 -11.44
CA VAL A 126 0.13 -1.87 -11.34
C VAL A 126 -0.79 -2.94 -11.94
N PHE A 127 -2.08 -2.65 -12.16
CA PHE A 127 -3.01 -3.59 -12.81
C PHE A 127 -2.67 -3.84 -14.29
N ALA A 128 -1.97 -2.90 -14.92
CA ALA A 128 -1.53 -3.02 -16.32
C ALA A 128 -0.19 -3.74 -16.49
N GLU A 129 0.41 -4.21 -15.39
CA GLU A 129 1.65 -4.99 -15.43
C GLU A 129 1.43 -6.37 -16.09
N PRO A 130 2.43 -6.88 -16.81
CA PRO A 130 2.38 -8.24 -17.35
C PRO A 130 2.08 -9.27 -16.26
N ASP A 131 1.35 -10.32 -16.62
CA ASP A 131 0.98 -11.46 -15.76
C ASP A 131 0.05 -11.13 -14.58
N VAL A 132 -0.45 -9.91 -14.45
CA VAL A 132 -1.57 -9.60 -13.56
C VAL A 132 -2.84 -10.10 -14.23
N THR A 133 -3.48 -11.09 -13.63
CA THR A 133 -4.78 -11.59 -14.10
C THR A 133 -5.91 -10.90 -13.37
N MET A 134 -7.04 -10.70 -14.04
CA MET A 134 -8.16 -9.97 -13.46
C MET A 134 -9.51 -10.47 -13.98
N GLU A 135 -10.52 -10.33 -13.12
CA GLU A 135 -11.90 -10.65 -13.37
C GLU A 135 -12.79 -9.49 -12.89
N GLU A 136 -13.73 -9.03 -13.73
CA GLU A 136 -14.76 -8.08 -13.29
C GLU A 136 -15.90 -8.88 -12.64
N LEU A 137 -16.15 -8.60 -11.35
CA LEU A 137 -17.19 -9.25 -10.57
C LEU A 137 -18.53 -8.51 -10.70
N GLU A 138 -19.59 -9.14 -10.25
CA GLU A 138 -20.88 -8.48 -10.10
C GLU A 138 -20.75 -7.23 -9.23
N ARG A 139 -21.57 -6.22 -9.56
CA ARG A 139 -21.58 -4.96 -8.83
C ARG A 139 -22.10 -5.17 -7.41
N GLU A 140 -21.53 -4.42 -6.47
CA GLU A 140 -21.97 -4.43 -5.07
C GLU A 140 -22.83 -3.20 -4.77
N ARG A 141 -24.03 -3.42 -4.22
CA ARG A 141 -24.85 -2.34 -3.70
C ARG A 141 -24.36 -1.93 -2.33
N VAL A 142 -24.09 -0.65 -2.16
CA VAL A 142 -23.70 -0.04 -0.90
C VAL A 142 -24.62 1.12 -0.58
N HIS A 143 -24.62 1.60 0.68
CA HIS A 143 -25.52 2.71 1.07
C HIS A 143 -25.35 3.96 0.17
N ALA A 144 -24.14 4.24 -0.28
CA ALA A 144 -23.81 5.39 -1.14
C ALA A 144 -23.98 5.12 -2.66
N GLY A 145 -24.61 4.00 -3.05
CA GLY A 145 -24.83 3.67 -4.48
C GLY A 145 -24.37 2.27 -4.87
N THR A 146 -23.72 2.15 -6.02
CA THR A 146 -23.27 0.86 -6.54
C THR A 146 -21.79 0.95 -6.91
N TRP A 147 -21.02 0.01 -6.41
CA TRP A 147 -19.60 -0.12 -6.71
C TRP A 147 -19.33 -1.20 -7.75
N ARG A 148 -18.40 -0.92 -8.67
CA ARG A 148 -17.86 -1.92 -9.60
C ARG A 148 -16.66 -2.59 -8.95
N ARG A 149 -16.47 -3.89 -9.25
CA ARG A 149 -15.44 -4.70 -8.58
C ARG A 149 -14.52 -5.37 -9.58
N LEU A 150 -13.21 -5.35 -9.27
CA LEU A 150 -12.19 -6.14 -9.94
C LEU A 150 -11.53 -7.07 -8.93
N ARG A 151 -11.55 -8.37 -9.20
CA ARG A 151 -10.67 -9.33 -8.54
C ARG A 151 -9.38 -9.42 -9.33
N LEU A 152 -8.26 -9.24 -8.67
CA LEU A 152 -6.93 -9.34 -9.27
C LEU A 152 -6.10 -10.42 -8.60
N ARG A 153 -5.28 -11.09 -9.40
CA ARG A 153 -4.22 -11.96 -8.91
C ARG A 153 -2.88 -11.43 -9.40
N PHE A 154 -2.01 -11.11 -8.46
CA PHE A 154 -0.67 -10.61 -8.71
C PHE A 154 0.33 -11.75 -8.88
N PRO A 155 1.29 -11.64 -9.82
CA PRO A 155 2.36 -12.62 -9.96
C PRO A 155 3.33 -12.54 -8.78
N PRO A 156 4.08 -13.63 -8.47
CA PRO A 156 4.99 -13.70 -7.31
C PRO A 156 6.06 -12.61 -7.26
N ARG A 157 6.43 -12.02 -8.41
CA ARG A 157 7.40 -10.91 -8.50
C ARG A 157 6.87 -9.59 -7.92
N VAL A 158 5.55 -9.44 -7.80
CA VAL A 158 4.92 -8.26 -7.19
C VAL A 158 4.61 -8.58 -5.73
N VAL A 159 5.37 -8.01 -4.82
CA VAL A 159 5.14 -8.18 -3.38
C VAL A 159 3.92 -7.38 -2.96
N THR A 160 2.93 -8.06 -2.40
CA THR A 160 1.65 -7.48 -1.96
C THR A 160 1.21 -8.10 -0.64
N HIS A 161 0.13 -7.58 -0.03
CA HIS A 161 -0.47 -8.15 1.19
C HIS A 161 -1.03 -9.56 0.98
N SER A 162 -1.52 -9.85 -0.22
CA SER A 162 -2.08 -11.12 -0.65
C SER A 162 -1.98 -11.21 -2.16
N ALA A 163 -1.71 -12.40 -2.68
CA ALA A 163 -1.66 -12.62 -4.13
C ALA A 163 -3.01 -12.31 -4.79
N GLU A 164 -4.12 -12.56 -4.11
CA GLU A 164 -5.47 -12.26 -4.62
C GLU A 164 -6.10 -11.14 -3.79
N GLN A 165 -6.64 -10.12 -4.48
CA GLN A 165 -7.27 -8.96 -3.87
C GLN A 165 -8.49 -8.53 -4.69
N THR A 166 -9.51 -7.98 -4.03
CA THR A 166 -10.69 -7.40 -4.69
C THR A 166 -10.72 -5.89 -4.50
N PHE A 167 -10.79 -5.15 -5.60
CA PHE A 167 -10.79 -3.70 -5.66
C PHE A 167 -12.18 -3.19 -6.01
N TYR A 168 -12.64 -2.17 -5.29
CA TYR A 168 -13.96 -1.59 -5.40
C TYR A 168 -13.88 -0.14 -5.85
N PHE A 169 -14.58 0.18 -6.93
CA PHE A 169 -14.62 1.51 -7.53
C PHE A 169 -16.04 2.04 -7.55
N ASP A 170 -16.20 3.32 -7.18
CA ASP A 170 -17.49 3.97 -7.31
C ASP A 170 -17.84 4.29 -8.78
N ARG A 171 -19.00 4.96 -8.98
CA ARG A 171 -19.48 5.34 -10.32
C ARG A 171 -18.53 6.27 -11.06
N ASP A 172 -17.75 7.07 -10.35
CA ASP A 172 -16.81 8.04 -10.90
C ASP A 172 -15.42 7.42 -11.15
N GLY A 173 -15.24 6.12 -10.83
CA GLY A 173 -14.01 5.36 -11.00
C GLY A 173 -12.99 5.56 -9.90
N PHE A 174 -13.38 6.14 -8.76
CA PHE A 174 -12.49 6.32 -7.60
C PHE A 174 -12.40 5.02 -6.82
N LEU A 175 -11.19 4.64 -6.44
CA LEU A 175 -10.95 3.51 -5.54
C LEU A 175 -11.55 3.81 -4.17
N ARG A 176 -12.45 2.96 -3.69
CA ARG A 176 -13.12 3.12 -2.39
C ARG A 176 -12.73 2.08 -1.37
N ARG A 177 -12.40 0.86 -1.83
CA ARG A 177 -12.08 -0.25 -0.94
C ARG A 177 -11.19 -1.27 -1.64
N ILE A 178 -10.34 -1.93 -0.88
CA ILE A 178 -9.62 -3.15 -1.26
C ILE A 178 -9.89 -4.19 -0.19
N ASP A 179 -10.31 -5.40 -0.61
CA ASP A 179 -10.43 -6.55 0.27
C ASP A 179 -9.31 -7.55 -0.04
N TYR A 180 -8.68 -8.04 1.01
CA TYR A 180 -7.67 -9.09 0.93
C TYR A 180 -7.61 -9.90 2.23
N THR A 181 -7.01 -11.10 2.17
CA THR A 181 -6.64 -11.85 3.36
C THR A 181 -5.18 -11.59 3.67
N SER A 182 -4.89 -11.04 4.84
CA SER A 182 -3.52 -10.82 5.28
C SER A 182 -2.81 -12.15 5.48
N GLU A 183 -1.77 -12.40 4.70
CA GLU A 183 -0.95 -13.62 4.83
C GLU A 183 -0.20 -13.69 6.17
N ASN A 184 -0.04 -12.56 6.85
CA ASN A 184 0.68 -12.47 8.12
C ASN A 184 -0.15 -12.95 9.31
N GLU A 185 -1.47 -12.67 9.31
CA GLU A 185 -2.37 -12.97 10.43
C GLU A 185 -3.58 -13.82 10.03
N ASP A 186 -3.65 -14.27 8.79
CA ASP A 186 -4.81 -14.99 8.23
C ASP A 186 -6.15 -14.28 8.49
N THR A 187 -6.11 -12.95 8.47
CA THR A 187 -7.25 -12.08 8.77
C THR A 187 -7.73 -11.41 7.51
N ARG A 188 -9.05 -11.43 7.26
CA ARG A 188 -9.66 -10.67 6.17
C ARG A 188 -9.67 -9.19 6.51
N ILE A 189 -9.15 -8.38 5.60
CA ILE A 189 -9.00 -6.93 5.76
C ILE A 189 -9.79 -6.21 4.67
N ALA A 190 -10.46 -5.14 5.06
CA ALA A 190 -10.97 -4.11 4.16
C ALA A 190 -10.14 -2.84 4.37
N GLN A 191 -9.47 -2.39 3.33
CA GLN A 191 -8.80 -1.10 3.30
C GLN A 191 -9.71 -0.09 2.60
N LEU A 192 -10.14 0.94 3.30
CA LEU A 192 -11.05 1.98 2.81
C LEU A 192 -10.25 3.22 2.39
N PHE A 193 -10.71 3.91 1.34
CA PHE A 193 -10.03 5.07 0.75
C PHE A 193 -10.95 6.27 0.63
N SER A 194 -10.42 7.45 0.96
CA SER A 194 -11.11 8.75 0.87
C SER A 194 -10.12 9.89 0.63
N GLY A 195 -10.61 11.14 0.60
CA GLY A 195 -9.75 12.30 0.44
C GLY A 195 -9.02 12.36 -0.92
N HIS A 196 -9.65 11.87 -1.99
CA HIS A 196 -8.99 11.82 -3.31
C HIS A 196 -8.60 13.21 -3.81
N GLN A 197 -7.33 13.39 -4.13
CA GLN A 197 -6.76 14.62 -4.67
C GLN A 197 -5.92 14.34 -5.93
N ARG A 198 -5.71 15.37 -6.75
CA ARG A 198 -4.87 15.26 -7.94
C ARG A 198 -3.55 15.97 -7.73
N PHE A 199 -2.46 15.21 -7.86
CA PHE A 199 -1.09 15.69 -7.84
C PHE A 199 -0.50 15.50 -9.25
N SER A 200 -0.11 16.57 -9.93
CA SER A 200 0.38 16.53 -11.32
C SER A 200 -0.56 15.79 -12.30
N GLY A 201 -1.90 15.81 -12.03
CA GLY A 201 -2.91 15.11 -12.83
C GLY A 201 -3.11 13.62 -12.48
N ILE A 202 -2.38 13.08 -11.52
CA ILE A 202 -2.52 11.73 -10.98
C ILE A 202 -3.43 11.78 -9.77
N LEU A 203 -4.46 10.92 -9.74
CA LEU A 203 -5.44 10.83 -8.65
C LEU A 203 -4.93 9.92 -7.55
N ILE A 204 -4.72 10.46 -6.36
CA ILE A 204 -4.27 9.72 -5.16
C ILE A 204 -5.31 9.89 -4.05
N PRO A 205 -5.78 8.80 -3.40
CA PRO A 205 -6.52 8.92 -2.15
C PRO A 205 -5.55 9.35 -1.05
N THR A 206 -5.88 10.40 -0.30
CA THR A 206 -4.98 10.92 0.74
C THR A 206 -5.24 10.32 2.12
N LEU A 207 -6.38 9.67 2.28
CA LEU A 207 -6.76 9.03 3.53
C LEU A 207 -7.09 7.55 3.31
N SER A 208 -6.53 6.68 4.15
CA SER A 208 -6.86 5.26 4.15
C SER A 208 -6.99 4.71 5.56
N ARG A 209 -7.92 3.76 5.73
CA ARG A 209 -8.14 3.02 6.97
C ARG A 209 -8.28 1.54 6.67
N SER A 210 -7.48 0.70 7.32
CA SER A 210 -7.57 -0.76 7.24
C SER A 210 -8.34 -1.31 8.43
N LEU A 211 -9.38 -2.09 8.17
CA LEU A 211 -10.28 -2.67 9.17
C LEU A 211 -10.36 -4.18 8.99
N PRO A 212 -10.43 -4.97 10.07
CA PRO A 212 -10.71 -6.40 9.94
C PRO A 212 -12.15 -6.59 9.48
N ILE A 213 -12.39 -7.53 8.58
CA ILE A 213 -13.73 -7.94 8.18
C ILE A 213 -14.20 -9.04 9.14
N ALA A 214 -15.27 -8.79 9.88
CA ALA A 214 -15.86 -9.78 10.77
C ALA A 214 -16.40 -10.99 9.99
N ARG A 215 -16.64 -12.12 10.67
CA ARG A 215 -17.16 -13.33 10.02
C ARG A 215 -18.50 -13.14 9.32
N ASP A 216 -19.32 -12.22 9.81
CA ASP A 216 -20.61 -11.83 9.21
C ASP A 216 -20.46 -10.78 8.08
N GLY A 217 -19.23 -10.42 7.70
CA GLY A 217 -18.92 -9.43 6.66
C GLY A 217 -18.97 -7.97 7.11
N ARG A 218 -19.30 -7.69 8.37
CA ARG A 218 -19.37 -6.32 8.88
C ARG A 218 -17.98 -5.74 9.14
N LEU A 219 -17.88 -4.42 9.03
CA LEU A 219 -16.70 -3.66 9.42
C LEU A 219 -16.92 -3.03 10.79
N PRO A 220 -15.95 -3.12 11.72
CA PRO A 220 -16.08 -2.49 13.03
C PRO A 220 -16.09 -0.97 12.89
N ALA A 221 -16.90 -0.31 13.71
CA ALA A 221 -17.01 1.16 13.72
C ALA A 221 -15.79 1.86 14.34
N LYS A 222 -15.03 1.16 15.19
CA LYS A 222 -13.92 1.71 15.97
C LYS A 222 -12.66 0.85 15.77
N SER A 223 -11.47 1.48 15.89
CA SER A 223 -10.13 0.86 15.86
C SER A 223 -9.71 0.38 14.48
N SER A 224 -9.09 1.26 13.71
CA SER A 224 -8.39 0.83 12.52
C SER A 224 -7.09 0.10 12.88
N LEU A 225 -6.73 -0.88 12.03
CA LEU A 225 -5.46 -1.59 12.13
C LEU A 225 -4.32 -0.71 11.62
N VAL A 226 -4.52 -0.09 10.47
CA VAL A 226 -3.56 0.83 9.84
C VAL A 226 -4.33 2.04 9.33
N ASP A 227 -3.86 3.22 9.66
CA ASP A 227 -4.29 4.50 9.11
C ASP A 227 -3.15 5.10 8.29
N ILE A 228 -3.46 5.63 7.12
CA ILE A 228 -2.51 6.35 6.28
C ILE A 228 -3.08 7.74 6.00
N GLU A 229 -2.27 8.77 6.19
CA GLU A 229 -2.57 10.14 5.81
C GLU A 229 -1.44 10.67 4.94
N ILE A 230 -1.79 11.13 3.73
CA ILE A 230 -0.86 11.75 2.78
C ILE A 230 -1.12 13.24 2.79
N PHE A 231 -0.07 14.03 3.03
CA PHE A 231 -0.13 15.48 3.07
C PHE A 231 0.22 16.10 1.72
N ASP A 232 1.20 15.55 1.02
CA ASP A 232 1.63 16.03 -0.30
C ASP A 232 2.27 14.92 -1.14
N VAL A 233 2.21 15.07 -2.47
CA VAL A 233 2.86 14.17 -3.44
C VAL A 233 3.45 14.98 -4.59
N VAL A 234 4.75 14.83 -4.81
CA VAL A 234 5.46 15.41 -5.95
C VAL A 234 5.91 14.28 -6.87
N PHE A 235 5.60 14.38 -8.16
CA PHE A 235 6.04 13.44 -9.20
C PHE A 235 7.12 14.05 -10.08
N ALA A 236 8.14 13.23 -10.45
CA ALA A 236 9.25 13.58 -11.31
C ALA A 236 9.51 12.54 -12.42
#